data_1fb1b366a8563b61cf6fea39fd2d4488
#
_entry.id   1fb1b366a8563b61cf6fea39fd2d4488
#
_cell.length_a   1.000
_cell.length_b   1.000
_cell.length_c   1.000
_cell.angle_alpha   90.00
_cell.angle_beta   90.00
_cell.angle_gamma   90.00
#
_symmetry.space_group_name_H-M   'P 1'
#
loop_
_entity.id
_entity.type
_entity.pdbx_description
1 polymer ?
#
loop_
_entity_poly.entity_id
_entity_poly.type
_entity_poly.pdbx_seq_one_letter_code
_entity_poly.pdbx_strand_id
1 'polypeptide(L)'
;MAYIEFVDVCKYYRMGDNRIVAAGGMSFVIEKGEFCVITGPSGAGKTTLLNMLGGMDSCDSGSVSLDGVSISAMNERQLTDYRRDDVGFVFQFYNLIQNLTALENVELASEICKNPYDPAETLASVGLSERLNNFPAQLSGGEQQRVAIARALAKNPKILLCDEPTG
;
A
#
# COMPACT_ATOMS: atom_id res chain seq x y z
N MET A 1 -7.82 -13.54 16.16
CA MET A 1 -8.91 -12.57 15.86
C MET A 1 -8.64 -11.96 14.51
N ALA A 2 -9.58 -12.03 13.58
CA ALA A 2 -9.40 -11.52 12.21
C ALA A 2 -8.93 -10.07 12.24
N TYR A 3 -7.79 -9.79 11.62
CA TYR A 3 -7.28 -8.44 11.48
C TYR A 3 -7.65 -7.84 10.12
N ILE A 4 -7.52 -8.65 9.06
CA ILE A 4 -8.05 -8.35 7.73
C ILE A 4 -9.08 -9.41 7.42
N GLU A 5 -10.23 -8.99 6.90
CA GLU A 5 -11.30 -9.90 6.52
C GLU A 5 -11.90 -9.50 5.18
N PHE A 6 -11.96 -10.45 4.26
CA PHE A 6 -12.70 -10.37 3.01
C PHE A 6 -13.86 -11.35 3.08
N VAL A 7 -15.08 -10.90 2.79
CA VAL A 7 -16.29 -11.72 2.80
C VAL A 7 -17.03 -11.58 1.48
N ASP A 8 -17.07 -12.65 0.69
CA ASP A 8 -17.76 -12.73 -0.60
C ASP A 8 -17.49 -11.56 -1.55
N VAL A 9 -16.23 -11.10 -1.58
CA VAL A 9 -15.82 -9.91 -2.33
C VAL A 9 -15.81 -10.21 -3.82
N CYS A 10 -16.57 -9.42 -4.57
CA CYS A 10 -16.56 -9.41 -6.02
C CYS A 10 -16.13 -8.05 -6.56
N LYS A 11 -15.35 -8.07 -7.64
CA LYS A 11 -14.96 -6.89 -8.40
C LYS A 11 -14.98 -7.17 -9.89
N TYR A 12 -15.59 -6.25 -10.63
CA TYR A 12 -15.76 -6.36 -12.07
C TYR A 12 -15.29 -5.09 -12.76
N TYR A 13 -14.58 -5.25 -13.86
CA TYR A 13 -14.26 -4.12 -14.74
C TYR A 13 -14.99 -4.28 -16.06
N ARG A 14 -15.41 -3.17 -16.66
CA ARG A 14 -15.97 -3.15 -18.01
C ARG A 14 -14.90 -2.72 -19.01
N MET A 15 -14.74 -3.50 -20.06
CA MET A 15 -13.83 -3.23 -21.17
C MET A 15 -14.63 -3.32 -22.48
N GLY A 16 -15.21 -2.19 -22.90
CA GLY A 16 -16.24 -2.16 -23.95
C GLY A 16 -17.48 -2.93 -23.52
N ASP A 17 -17.90 -3.90 -24.33
CA ASP A 17 -19.06 -4.78 -24.04
C ASP A 17 -18.72 -5.98 -23.14
N ASN A 18 -17.45 -6.19 -22.84
CA ASN A 18 -17.00 -7.31 -22.03
C ASN A 18 -16.91 -6.95 -20.55
N ARG A 19 -17.38 -7.86 -19.68
CA ARG A 19 -17.21 -7.80 -18.23
C ARG A 19 -16.04 -8.71 -17.82
N ILE A 20 -15.01 -8.12 -17.22
CA ILE A 20 -13.86 -8.85 -16.70
C ILE A 20 -14.06 -9.04 -15.21
N VAL A 21 -13.99 -10.28 -14.73
CA VAL A 21 -14.04 -10.62 -13.30
C VAL A 21 -12.63 -10.49 -12.74
N ALA A 22 -12.39 -9.45 -11.94
CA ALA A 22 -11.12 -9.25 -11.25
C ALA A 22 -11.08 -9.94 -9.88
N ALA A 23 -12.24 -10.05 -9.22
CA ALA A 23 -12.45 -10.84 -8.02
C ALA A 23 -13.83 -11.50 -8.09
N GLY A 24 -13.94 -12.77 -7.75
CA GLY A 24 -15.18 -13.53 -7.84
C GLY A 24 -15.49 -14.31 -6.56
N GLY A 25 -16.16 -13.67 -5.59
CA GLY A 25 -16.57 -14.30 -4.34
C GLY A 25 -15.39 -14.66 -3.42
N MET A 26 -14.42 -13.75 -3.29
CA MET A 26 -13.25 -14.01 -2.44
C MET A 26 -13.58 -13.84 -0.97
N SER A 27 -13.26 -14.87 -0.17
CA SER A 27 -13.40 -14.86 1.28
C SER A 27 -12.14 -15.44 1.93
N PHE A 28 -11.49 -14.65 2.80
CA PHE A 28 -10.34 -15.07 3.58
C PHE A 28 -10.12 -14.13 4.76
N VAL A 29 -9.27 -14.57 5.68
CA VAL A 29 -8.89 -13.84 6.90
C VAL A 29 -7.36 -13.83 7.00
N ILE A 30 -6.80 -12.71 7.48
CA ILE A 30 -5.40 -12.60 7.86
C ILE A 30 -5.36 -12.11 9.32
N GLU A 31 -4.53 -12.77 10.14
CA GLU A 31 -4.39 -12.42 11.55
C GLU A 31 -3.43 -11.21 11.73
N LYS A 32 -3.52 -10.55 12.87
CA LYS A 32 -2.61 -9.43 13.19
C LYS A 32 -1.17 -9.90 13.31
N GLY A 33 -0.27 -9.18 12.63
CA GLY A 33 1.17 -9.49 12.64
C GLY A 33 1.58 -10.60 11.67
N GLU A 34 0.65 -11.11 10.87
CA GLU A 34 0.94 -12.10 9.84
C GLU A 34 1.67 -11.49 8.64
N PHE A 35 2.64 -12.22 8.10
CA PHE A 35 3.24 -11.94 6.81
C PHE A 35 2.55 -12.80 5.75
N CYS A 36 1.74 -12.17 4.91
CA CYS A 36 0.94 -12.83 3.88
C CYS A 36 1.50 -12.60 2.49
N VAL A 37 1.63 -13.65 1.69
CA VAL A 37 2.05 -13.59 0.29
C VAL A 37 0.90 -14.02 -0.60
N ILE A 38 0.50 -13.13 -1.51
CA ILE A 38 -0.54 -13.38 -2.50
C ILE A 38 0.13 -13.79 -3.81
N THR A 39 -0.07 -15.02 -4.23
CA THR A 39 0.50 -15.58 -5.47
C THR A 39 -0.57 -15.84 -6.50
N GLY A 40 -0.17 -15.79 -7.77
CA GLY A 40 -1.05 -16.09 -8.89
C GLY A 40 -0.49 -15.57 -10.22
N PRO A 41 -1.01 -16.02 -11.37
CA PRO A 41 -0.57 -15.56 -12.67
C PRO A 41 -0.84 -14.05 -12.87
N SER A 42 -0.21 -13.47 -13.88
CA SER A 42 -0.50 -12.09 -14.29
C SER A 42 -1.99 -11.98 -14.65
N GLY A 43 -2.64 -10.90 -14.22
CA GLY A 43 -4.08 -10.68 -14.43
C GLY A 43 -5.00 -11.43 -13.45
N ALA A 44 -4.46 -12.15 -12.46
CA ALA A 44 -5.28 -12.87 -11.46
C ALA A 44 -5.98 -11.97 -10.43
N GLY A 45 -5.89 -10.65 -10.55
CA GLY A 45 -6.54 -9.71 -9.62
C GLY A 45 -5.74 -9.38 -8.36
N LYS A 46 -4.45 -9.74 -8.28
CA LYS A 46 -3.60 -9.44 -7.10
C LYS A 46 -3.55 -7.94 -6.77
N THR A 47 -3.23 -7.11 -7.76
CA THR A 47 -3.21 -5.64 -7.61
C THR A 47 -4.60 -5.09 -7.27
N THR A 48 -5.66 -5.64 -7.86
CA THR A 48 -7.04 -5.26 -7.54
C THR A 48 -7.37 -5.52 -6.06
N LEU A 49 -6.95 -6.67 -5.54
CA LEU A 49 -7.14 -7.02 -4.13
C LEU A 49 -6.39 -6.04 -3.21
N LEU A 50 -5.12 -5.75 -3.52
CA LEU A 50 -4.33 -4.76 -2.77
C LEU A 50 -4.96 -3.37 -2.83
N ASN A 51 -5.50 -2.95 -3.99
CA ASN A 51 -6.16 -1.67 -4.15
C ASN A 51 -7.47 -1.58 -3.34
N MET A 52 -8.26 -2.64 -3.29
CA MET A 52 -9.46 -2.68 -2.46
C MET A 52 -9.11 -2.62 -0.97
N LEU A 53 -8.11 -3.38 -0.52
CA LEU A 53 -7.63 -3.35 0.86
C LEU A 53 -7.00 -1.99 1.21
N GLY A 54 -6.30 -1.37 0.27
CA GLY A 54 -5.70 -0.04 0.43
C GLY A 54 -6.68 1.12 0.33
N GLY A 55 -7.97 0.86 0.07
CA GLY A 55 -8.99 1.91 -0.10
C GLY A 55 -8.80 2.78 -1.35
N MET A 56 -8.10 2.25 -2.36
CA MET A 56 -7.92 2.91 -3.67
C MET A 56 -8.95 2.47 -4.71
N ASP A 57 -9.61 1.35 -4.47
CA ASP A 57 -10.72 0.85 -5.27
C ASP A 57 -11.81 0.29 -4.35
N SER A 58 -13.03 0.19 -4.83
CA SER A 58 -14.17 -0.38 -4.11
C SER A 58 -14.53 -1.76 -4.65
N CYS A 59 -15.08 -2.63 -3.81
CA CYS A 59 -15.71 -3.86 -4.28
C CYS A 59 -17.12 -3.58 -4.83
N ASP A 60 -17.59 -4.41 -5.77
CA ASP A 60 -18.96 -4.33 -6.31
C ASP A 60 -19.97 -5.06 -5.41
N SER A 61 -19.51 -6.07 -4.68
CA SER A 61 -20.27 -6.77 -3.63
C SER A 61 -19.34 -7.40 -2.62
N GLY A 62 -19.90 -7.81 -1.48
CA GLY A 62 -19.15 -8.30 -0.35
C GLY A 62 -18.62 -7.19 0.54
N SER A 63 -17.70 -7.53 1.44
CA SER A 63 -17.11 -6.56 2.36
C SER A 63 -15.63 -6.80 2.60
N VAL A 64 -14.90 -5.70 2.79
CA VAL A 64 -13.48 -5.69 3.19
C VAL A 64 -13.38 -4.93 4.49
N SER A 65 -12.72 -5.52 5.49
CA SER A 65 -12.48 -4.86 6.79
C SER A 65 -11.03 -4.99 7.25
N LEU A 66 -10.58 -4.00 8.02
CA LEU A 66 -9.31 -3.97 8.72
C LEU A 66 -9.56 -3.62 10.19
N ASP A 67 -9.06 -4.46 11.10
CA ASP A 67 -9.17 -4.27 12.56
C ASP A 67 -10.63 -3.99 13.01
N GLY A 68 -11.57 -4.73 12.42
CA GLY A 68 -13.01 -4.59 12.68
C GLY A 68 -13.70 -3.39 12.03
N VAL A 69 -12.96 -2.55 11.29
CA VAL A 69 -13.51 -1.39 10.58
C VAL A 69 -13.75 -1.74 9.11
N SER A 70 -14.99 -1.59 8.64
CA SER A 70 -15.36 -1.88 7.25
C SER A 70 -14.86 -0.79 6.32
N ILE A 71 -13.86 -1.12 5.48
CA ILE A 71 -13.31 -0.24 4.44
C ILE A 71 -14.35 -0.01 3.33
N SER A 72 -15.08 -1.07 2.97
CA SER A 72 -16.11 -1.01 1.91
C SER A 72 -17.27 -0.08 2.24
N ALA A 73 -17.47 0.27 3.52
CA ALA A 73 -18.52 1.18 3.96
C ALA A 73 -18.04 2.64 4.10
N MET A 74 -16.75 2.92 3.90
CA MET A 74 -16.17 4.24 4.04
C MET A 74 -16.58 5.16 2.88
N ASN A 75 -16.87 6.42 3.20
CA ASN A 75 -16.99 7.48 2.20
C ASN A 75 -15.61 8.01 1.77
N GLU A 76 -15.56 8.85 0.74
CA GLU A 76 -14.31 9.39 0.17
C GLU A 76 -13.40 10.08 1.19
N ARG A 77 -13.99 10.82 2.15
CA ARG A 77 -13.22 11.50 3.21
C ARG A 77 -12.59 10.48 4.15
N GLN A 78 -13.35 9.48 4.57
CA GLN A 78 -12.86 8.40 5.42
C GLN A 78 -11.79 7.56 4.73
N LEU A 79 -11.95 7.27 3.43
CA LEU A 79 -10.93 6.59 2.63
C LEU A 79 -9.65 7.42 2.50
N THR A 80 -9.76 8.75 2.41
CA THR A 80 -8.59 9.64 2.40
C THR A 80 -7.85 9.59 3.72
N ASP A 81 -8.57 9.65 4.85
CA ASP A 81 -7.97 9.53 6.19
C ASP A 81 -7.36 8.14 6.39
N TYR A 82 -8.03 7.08 5.96
CA TYR A 82 -7.55 5.70 6.00
C TYR A 82 -6.24 5.51 5.22
N ARG A 83 -6.18 5.98 3.97
CA ARG A 83 -4.96 5.92 3.15
C ARG A 83 -3.82 6.73 3.74
N ARG A 84 -4.13 7.88 4.36
CA ARG A 84 -3.13 8.74 4.99
C ARG A 84 -2.51 8.09 6.22
N ASP A 85 -3.33 7.60 7.14
CA ASP A 85 -2.89 7.21 8.49
C ASP A 85 -2.66 5.70 8.64
N ASP A 86 -3.46 4.86 7.98
CA ASP A 86 -3.51 3.42 8.26
C ASP A 86 -2.79 2.56 7.21
N VAL A 87 -2.58 3.06 5.99
CA VAL A 87 -2.01 2.28 4.89
C VAL A 87 -0.64 2.80 4.46
N GLY A 88 0.37 1.94 4.48
CA GLY A 88 1.62 2.12 3.75
C GLY A 88 1.55 1.33 2.43
N PHE A 89 1.85 1.96 1.30
CA PHE A 89 1.83 1.29 0.00
C PHE A 89 3.19 1.37 -0.69
N VAL A 90 3.72 0.23 -1.09
CA VAL A 90 4.93 0.09 -1.91
C VAL A 90 4.51 -0.41 -3.28
N PHE A 91 4.64 0.44 -4.28
CA PHE A 91 4.26 0.14 -5.66
C PHE A 91 5.39 -0.56 -6.41
N GLN A 92 5.03 -1.27 -7.47
CA GLN A 92 5.97 -1.90 -8.41
C GLN A 92 6.97 -0.90 -9.00
N PHE A 93 6.52 0.31 -9.34
CA PHE A 93 7.38 1.43 -9.66
C PHE A 93 7.60 2.29 -8.41
N TYR A 94 8.81 2.77 -8.19
CA TYR A 94 9.20 3.45 -6.94
C TYR A 94 8.37 4.71 -6.67
N ASN A 95 7.89 5.38 -7.72
CA ASN A 95 7.06 6.61 -7.64
C ASN A 95 7.69 7.68 -6.76
N LEU A 96 9.03 7.80 -6.79
CA LEU A 96 9.75 8.85 -6.09
C LEU A 96 9.64 10.16 -6.87
N ILE A 97 9.55 11.25 -6.12
CA ILE A 97 9.58 12.59 -6.67
C ILE A 97 11.04 12.91 -7.01
N GLN A 98 11.34 13.11 -8.31
CA GLN A 98 12.69 13.14 -8.83
C GLN A 98 13.50 14.37 -8.40
N ASN A 99 12.86 15.47 -8.09
CA ASN A 99 13.46 16.72 -7.63
C ASN A 99 13.49 16.89 -6.11
N LEU A 100 13.17 15.83 -5.36
CA LEU A 100 13.32 15.73 -3.92
C LEU A 100 14.39 14.70 -3.57
N THR A 101 15.14 14.94 -2.51
CA THR A 101 16.11 13.99 -1.94
C THR A 101 15.41 12.77 -1.36
N ALA A 102 16.17 11.75 -0.99
CA ALA A 102 15.64 10.57 -0.29
C ALA A 102 14.90 10.98 0.99
N LEU A 103 15.50 11.86 1.79
CA LEU A 103 14.90 12.37 3.02
C LEU A 103 13.59 13.12 2.74
N GLU A 104 13.61 14.08 1.83
CA GLU A 104 12.43 14.89 1.47
C GLU A 104 11.28 14.04 0.90
N ASN A 105 11.58 12.97 0.14
CA ASN A 105 10.57 12.01 -0.33
C ASN A 105 9.85 11.30 0.83
N VAL A 106 10.56 11.02 1.92
CA VAL A 106 9.99 10.37 3.11
C VAL A 106 9.28 11.39 3.98
N GLU A 107 9.88 12.57 4.22
CA GLU A 107 9.29 13.68 4.99
C GLU A 107 7.93 14.08 4.45
N LEU A 108 7.81 14.29 3.14
CA LEU A 108 6.55 14.69 2.50
C LEU A 108 5.39 13.72 2.80
N ALA A 109 5.68 12.42 2.88
CA ALA A 109 4.65 11.42 3.19
C ALA A 109 4.31 11.38 4.68
N SER A 110 5.26 11.66 5.55
CA SER A 110 5.08 11.63 7.01
C SER A 110 4.45 12.89 7.58
N GLU A 111 4.71 14.06 6.98
CA GLU A 111 4.20 15.36 7.46
C GLU A 111 2.66 15.43 7.58
N ILE A 112 1.94 14.72 6.71
CA ILE A 112 0.47 14.70 6.72
C ILE A 112 -0.12 13.69 7.70
N CYS A 113 0.69 12.81 8.29
CA CYS A 113 0.25 11.72 9.16
C CYS A 113 0.18 12.18 10.63
N LYS A 114 -0.69 11.51 11.41
CA LYS A 114 -0.92 11.87 12.82
C LYS A 114 0.23 11.50 13.74
N ASN A 115 0.82 10.32 13.54
CA ASN A 115 1.86 9.75 14.41
C ASN A 115 2.99 9.12 13.58
N PRO A 116 3.69 9.89 12.73
CA PRO A 116 4.73 9.33 11.88
C PRO A 116 5.98 8.93 12.69
N TYR A 117 6.76 8.00 12.13
CA TYR A 117 8.15 7.79 12.56
C TYR A 117 9.05 8.89 12.03
N ASP A 118 10.20 9.07 12.67
CA ASP A 118 11.22 9.98 12.16
C ASP A 118 11.72 9.52 10.78
N PRO A 119 11.70 10.40 9.75
CA PRO A 119 12.09 10.04 8.40
C PRO A 119 13.56 9.60 8.27
N ALA A 120 14.48 10.28 8.96
CA ALA A 120 15.90 9.95 8.89
C ALA A 120 16.20 8.61 9.58
N GLU A 121 15.59 8.34 10.74
CA GLU A 121 15.69 7.05 11.43
C GLU A 121 15.08 5.92 10.59
N THR A 122 13.96 6.20 9.92
CA THR A 122 13.31 5.22 9.04
C THR A 122 14.20 4.87 7.85
N LEU A 123 14.84 5.87 7.21
CA LEU A 123 15.83 5.65 6.14
C LEU A 123 17.05 4.88 6.65
N ALA A 124 17.53 5.19 7.85
CA ALA A 124 18.63 4.45 8.49
C ALA A 124 18.27 2.97 8.70
N SER A 125 17.04 2.67 9.09
CA SER A 125 16.56 1.29 9.33
C SER A 125 16.58 0.42 8.06
N VAL A 126 16.51 1.03 6.89
CA VAL A 126 16.62 0.35 5.58
C VAL A 126 18.02 0.48 4.95
N GLY A 127 19.02 0.92 5.73
CA GLY A 127 20.42 0.98 5.30
C GLY A 127 20.76 2.17 4.41
N LEU A 128 20.08 3.31 4.55
CA LEU A 128 20.26 4.51 3.72
C LEU A 128 20.75 5.74 4.53
N SER A 129 21.40 5.55 5.68
CA SER A 129 21.92 6.64 6.52
C SER A 129 22.80 7.63 5.74
N GLU A 130 23.63 7.11 4.83
CA GLU A 130 24.58 7.90 4.02
C GLU A 130 23.96 8.45 2.72
N ARG A 131 22.66 8.23 2.50
CA ARG A 131 21.96 8.58 1.25
C ARG A 131 20.85 9.62 1.42
N LEU A 132 20.69 10.18 2.61
CA LEU A 132 19.60 11.11 2.96
C LEU A 132 19.46 12.26 1.95
N ASN A 133 20.56 12.84 1.55
CA ASN A 133 20.62 14.01 0.67
C ASN A 133 20.78 13.66 -0.82
N ASN A 134 20.73 12.38 -1.19
CA ASN A 134 20.80 11.97 -2.59
C ASN A 134 19.44 12.08 -3.27
N PHE A 135 19.45 12.57 -4.51
CA PHE A 135 18.27 12.56 -5.37
C PHE A 135 18.07 11.16 -5.98
N PRO A 136 16.85 10.78 -6.39
CA PRO A 136 16.58 9.47 -6.99
C PRO A 136 17.53 9.11 -8.13
N ALA A 137 17.89 10.07 -8.99
CA ALA A 137 18.84 9.85 -10.09
C ALA A 137 20.26 9.46 -9.64
N GLN A 138 20.60 9.70 -8.38
CA GLN A 138 21.90 9.37 -7.77
C GLN A 138 21.87 8.04 -7.01
N LEU A 139 20.73 7.37 -6.99
CA LEU A 139 20.48 6.13 -6.27
C LEU A 139 20.35 4.96 -7.24
N SER A 140 20.89 3.80 -6.87
CA SER A 140 20.61 2.55 -7.57
C SER A 140 19.12 2.17 -7.47
N GLY A 141 18.64 1.28 -8.35
CA GLY A 141 17.27 0.80 -8.30
C GLY A 141 16.90 0.20 -6.93
N GLY A 142 17.80 -0.59 -6.34
CA GLY A 142 17.59 -1.14 -4.98
C GLY A 142 17.57 -0.07 -3.89
N GLU A 143 18.35 1.01 -4.01
CA GLU A 143 18.28 2.14 -3.07
C GLU A 143 16.98 2.93 -3.24
N GLN A 144 16.53 3.18 -4.47
CA GLN A 144 15.25 3.82 -4.74
C GLN A 144 14.09 3.00 -4.18
N GLN A 145 14.14 1.68 -4.32
CA GLN A 145 13.19 0.75 -3.71
C GLN A 145 13.14 0.92 -2.18
N ARG A 146 14.32 0.95 -1.53
CA ARG A 146 14.39 1.14 -0.08
C ARG A 146 13.89 2.51 0.37
N VAL A 147 14.08 3.57 -0.42
CA VAL A 147 13.45 4.88 -0.16
C VAL A 147 11.93 4.78 -0.23
N ALA A 148 11.37 4.08 -1.24
CA ALA A 148 9.93 3.87 -1.36
C ALA A 148 9.37 3.07 -0.18
N ILE A 149 10.09 2.05 0.30
CA ILE A 149 9.74 1.29 1.51
C ILE A 149 9.79 2.18 2.75
N ALA A 150 10.86 2.96 2.93
CA ALA A 150 10.99 3.90 4.06
C ALA A 150 9.86 4.93 4.06
N ARG A 151 9.50 5.47 2.90
CA ARG A 151 8.37 6.39 2.74
C ARG A 151 7.04 5.77 3.21
N ALA A 152 6.80 4.52 2.90
CA ALA A 152 5.61 3.81 3.36
C ALA A 152 5.64 3.52 4.86
N LEU A 153 6.81 3.12 5.40
CA LEU A 153 7.00 2.80 6.82
C LEU A 153 6.95 4.03 7.72
N ALA A 154 7.51 5.17 7.28
CA ALA A 154 7.56 6.41 8.06
C ALA A 154 6.16 6.93 8.44
N LYS A 155 5.14 6.58 7.70
CA LYS A 155 3.73 6.87 8.03
C LYS A 155 3.25 6.17 9.31
N ASN A 156 3.98 5.18 9.82
CA ASN A 156 3.58 4.29 10.92
C ASN A 156 2.23 3.61 10.66
N PRO A 157 2.07 2.93 9.52
CA PRO A 157 0.79 2.39 9.08
C PRO A 157 0.38 1.15 9.86
N LYS A 158 -0.92 0.88 9.93
CA LYS A 158 -1.48 -0.38 10.46
C LYS A 158 -1.22 -1.58 9.55
N ILE A 159 -1.11 -1.32 8.24
CA ILE A 159 -0.85 -2.33 7.21
C ILE A 159 0.12 -1.80 6.17
N LEU A 160 1.06 -2.65 5.77
CA LEU A 160 1.97 -2.39 4.65
C LEU A 160 1.56 -3.29 3.47
N LEU A 161 1.20 -2.66 2.36
CA LEU A 161 0.83 -3.33 1.11
C LEU A 161 1.97 -3.19 0.11
N CYS A 162 2.44 -4.31 -0.44
CA CYS A 162 3.52 -4.34 -1.42
C CYS A 162 3.03 -5.01 -2.70
N ASP A 163 3.05 -4.27 -3.80
CA ASP A 163 2.71 -4.79 -5.13
C ASP A 163 4.01 -5.03 -5.92
N GLU A 164 4.40 -6.30 -6.05
CA GLU A 164 5.62 -6.76 -6.72
C GLU A 164 6.89 -5.96 -6.34
N PRO A 165 7.27 -5.89 -5.04
CA PRO A 165 8.32 -4.99 -4.56
C PRO A 165 9.73 -5.35 -5.05
N THR A 166 9.92 -6.48 -5.70
CA THR A 166 11.19 -6.99 -6.23
C THR A 166 11.15 -7.26 -7.73
N GLY A 167 10.20 -6.67 -8.42
CA GLY A 167 9.99 -6.83 -9.86
C GLY A 167 11.15 -6.36 -10.74
#